data_50923722191bf4285f17597a8e3db067
#
_entry.id   50923722191bf4285f17597a8e3db067
#
_cell.length_a   1.000
_cell.length_b   1.000
_cell.length_c   1.000
_cell.angle_alpha   90.00
_cell.angle_beta   90.00
_cell.angle_gamma   90.00
#
_symmetry.space_group_name_H-M   'P 1'
#
loop_
_entity.id
_entity.type
_entity.pdbx_description
1 polymer ?
#
loop_
_entity_poly.entity_id
_entity_poly.type
_entity_poly.pdbx_seq_one_letter_code
_entity_poly.pdbx_strand_id
1 'polypeptide(L)'
;MRSKKLYMIGMDSVPLWILKELRKDKGMEIFDRLLKDGTLMDMESTLPPMTGPAWPSIYTGLKPGEHGVPDFFVMKSDYTPDLVYYDSSEVPPFWRDLAASGKRCLVITPATDIRLPDYENIDMLTGFPLPAKTNSRDLEQLMKKYGFHGEPDIEPDIKAGKMSLAEASKAFVNSVKTRIAIATEMMSRNDYDFVYVCFTETDRLQHFVMGNERRKEYILPLYREIASFLRRLIEIVDREGSMIIIVSDHGMQPISSKFLINSWMINNGYAQLKESFIKSLSKSGSGASLSYNLREKLLKTKLRRVYDKMPHQVKSATFKVIGSAFSGSASGDYVRIHLFDLDMGHTAAFAAIANEPVSTIWINDSRFASPTVSDAAKARLKARLVSDLKRIRTPEGKKLIVNIMDGRSYYGKTSKFMAPDLFIEADKGYTIDLFNYSPNTDFMKPEGAKSGDHLRHGIFGFYPKAAGIGKPKMRVYDVASIILKYFKVDSDKGKRRST
;
A
#
# COMPACT_ATOMS: atom_id res chain seq x y z
N MET A 1 26.96 32.15 -8.06
CA MET A 1 25.51 31.89 -7.93
C MET A 1 25.34 30.91 -6.79
N ARG A 2 24.47 31.18 -5.80
CA ARG A 2 24.15 30.18 -4.77
C ARG A 2 23.59 28.94 -5.45
N SER A 3 24.00 27.74 -5.00
CA SER A 3 23.44 26.45 -5.44
C SER A 3 21.93 26.46 -5.20
N LYS A 4 21.13 26.05 -6.19
CA LYS A 4 19.68 25.93 -6.03
C LYS A 4 19.40 24.77 -5.10
N LYS A 5 18.63 25.01 -4.04
CA LYS A 5 18.23 23.97 -3.07
C LYS A 5 16.91 23.34 -3.46
N LEU A 6 16.69 22.13 -3.02
CA LEU A 6 15.42 21.42 -3.19
C LEU A 6 15.01 20.77 -1.87
N TYR A 7 13.77 21.03 -1.46
CA TYR A 7 13.13 20.43 -0.30
C TYR A 7 12.07 19.42 -0.77
N MET A 8 12.19 18.17 -0.39
CA MET A 8 11.21 17.13 -0.69
C MET A 8 10.49 16.74 0.58
N ILE A 9 9.16 16.80 0.55
CA ILE A 9 8.32 16.41 1.68
C ILE A 9 7.49 15.20 1.27
N GLY A 10 7.76 14.07 1.93
CA GLY A 10 7.00 12.85 1.83
C GLY A 10 5.84 12.83 2.82
N MET A 11 4.65 12.55 2.34
CA MET A 11 3.44 12.40 3.16
C MET A 11 2.79 11.09 2.76
N ASP A 12 2.98 10.04 3.56
CA ASP A 12 2.51 8.70 3.23
C ASP A 12 0.98 8.65 3.16
N SER A 13 0.46 8.02 2.11
CA SER A 13 -0.97 7.74 1.94
C SER A 13 -1.89 8.98 1.87
N VAL A 14 -1.42 10.08 1.28
CA VAL A 14 -2.18 11.33 1.19
C VAL A 14 -2.78 11.52 -0.21
N PRO A 15 -4.10 11.35 -0.38
CA PRO A 15 -4.77 11.64 -1.65
C PRO A 15 -5.10 13.13 -1.79
N LEU A 16 -5.20 13.60 -3.03
CA LEU A 16 -5.49 15.00 -3.33
C LEU A 16 -6.85 15.48 -2.75
N TRP A 17 -7.82 14.58 -2.65
CA TRP A 17 -9.15 14.94 -2.11
C TRP A 17 -9.11 15.31 -0.63
N ILE A 18 -8.25 14.68 0.19
CA ILE A 18 -8.07 15.06 1.61
C ILE A 18 -7.52 16.50 1.72
N LEU A 19 -6.50 16.84 0.94
CA LEU A 19 -5.94 18.19 0.97
C LEU A 19 -6.97 19.23 0.52
N LYS A 20 -7.78 18.91 -0.51
CA LYS A 20 -8.89 19.76 -0.95
C LYS A 20 -10.00 19.89 0.10
N GLU A 21 -10.22 18.91 0.94
CA GLU A 21 -11.14 18.99 2.06
C GLU A 21 -10.58 19.82 3.20
N LEU A 22 -9.35 19.51 3.65
CA LEU A 22 -8.74 20.13 4.82
C LEU A 22 -8.34 21.59 4.60
N ARG A 23 -8.05 22.03 3.37
CA ARG A 23 -7.64 23.42 3.07
C ARG A 23 -8.61 24.49 3.56
N LYS A 24 -9.88 24.12 3.82
CA LYS A 24 -10.91 25.00 4.34
C LYS A 24 -10.83 25.19 5.85
N ASP A 25 -10.04 24.38 6.54
CA ASP A 25 -9.92 24.42 8.00
C ASP A 25 -8.82 25.42 8.41
N LYS A 26 -9.00 26.08 9.56
CA LYS A 26 -8.03 27.05 10.09
C LYS A 26 -6.63 26.45 10.24
N GLY A 27 -5.64 27.12 9.71
CA GLY A 27 -4.22 26.71 9.74
C GLY A 27 -3.80 25.84 8.56
N MET A 28 -4.72 25.60 7.61
CA MET A 28 -4.48 24.76 6.43
C MET A 28 -4.38 25.54 5.12
N GLU A 29 -4.34 26.88 5.20
CA GLU A 29 -4.35 27.80 4.06
C GLU A 29 -3.14 27.61 3.12
N ILE A 30 -2.09 26.97 3.62
CA ILE A 30 -0.90 26.64 2.82
C ILE A 30 -1.25 25.75 1.61
N PHE A 31 -2.25 24.87 1.74
CA PHE A 31 -2.68 24.02 0.64
C PHE A 31 -3.42 24.80 -0.45
N ASP A 32 -4.10 25.90 -0.11
CA ASP A 32 -4.65 26.82 -1.11
C ASP A 32 -3.53 27.51 -1.88
N ARG A 33 -2.46 27.95 -1.19
CA ARG A 33 -1.29 28.54 -1.81
C ARG A 33 -0.59 27.56 -2.75
N LEU A 34 -0.40 26.32 -2.33
CA LEU A 34 0.17 25.27 -3.16
C LEU A 34 -0.67 24.96 -4.39
N LEU A 35 -1.99 25.01 -4.28
CA LEU A 35 -2.90 24.79 -5.42
C LEU A 35 -2.89 26.00 -6.39
N LYS A 36 -2.72 27.22 -5.89
CA LYS A 36 -2.75 28.46 -6.68
C LYS A 36 -1.39 28.78 -7.33
N ASP A 37 -0.35 28.86 -6.50
CA ASP A 37 0.97 29.38 -6.85
C ASP A 37 1.98 28.27 -7.12
N GLY A 38 1.64 27.05 -6.82
CA GLY A 38 2.35 25.81 -7.13
C GLY A 38 1.57 24.91 -8.07
N THR A 39 1.82 23.63 -7.94
CA THR A 39 1.06 22.56 -8.62
C THR A 39 0.83 21.42 -7.64
N LEU A 40 -0.39 20.92 -7.58
CA LEU A 40 -0.74 19.67 -6.89
C LEU A 40 -1.60 18.83 -7.84
N MET A 41 -1.21 17.58 -8.06
CA MET A 41 -1.88 16.67 -8.96
C MET A 41 -1.88 15.24 -8.40
N ASP A 42 -2.79 14.40 -8.89
CA ASP A 42 -2.76 12.98 -8.61
C ASP A 42 -1.50 12.32 -9.20
N MET A 43 -0.90 11.42 -8.43
CA MET A 43 0.24 10.60 -8.85
C MET A 43 -0.11 9.14 -8.72
N GLU A 44 0.02 8.38 -9.80
CA GLU A 44 -0.26 6.95 -9.85
C GLU A 44 0.82 6.17 -9.09
N SER A 45 0.39 5.36 -8.12
CA SER A 45 1.22 4.46 -7.33
C SER A 45 1.62 3.20 -8.09
N THR A 46 2.38 2.35 -7.39
CA THR A 46 2.66 0.97 -7.80
C THR A 46 1.42 0.08 -7.74
N LEU A 47 1.56 -1.18 -8.14
CA LEU A 47 0.63 -2.26 -7.88
C LEU A 47 1.35 -3.38 -7.12
N PRO A 48 0.90 -3.67 -5.90
CA PRO A 48 -0.14 -2.98 -5.13
C PRO A 48 0.27 -1.55 -4.73
N PRO A 49 -0.69 -0.65 -4.42
CA PRO A 49 -0.41 0.71 -3.96
C PRO A 49 -0.06 0.70 -2.47
N MET A 50 1.16 0.36 -2.15
CA MET A 50 1.66 0.15 -0.78
C MET A 50 2.99 0.85 -0.57
N THR A 51 3.24 1.22 0.68
CA THR A 51 4.50 1.84 1.16
C THR A 51 5.73 1.05 0.71
N GLY A 52 5.70 -0.30 0.85
CA GLY A 52 6.80 -1.20 0.51
C GLY A 52 7.35 -1.04 -0.91
N PRO A 53 6.55 -1.17 -1.98
CA PRO A 53 7.00 -1.00 -3.36
C PRO A 53 7.03 0.46 -3.83
N ALA A 54 6.17 1.34 -3.30
CA ALA A 54 5.99 2.67 -3.87
C ALA A 54 7.11 3.64 -3.49
N TRP A 55 7.56 3.66 -2.23
CA TRP A 55 8.69 4.50 -1.82
C TRP A 55 10.00 4.12 -2.53
N PRO A 56 10.42 2.85 -2.62
CA PRO A 56 11.56 2.49 -3.45
C PRO A 56 11.42 2.92 -4.91
N SER A 57 10.22 2.87 -5.49
CA SER A 57 9.97 3.39 -6.84
C SER A 57 10.18 4.91 -6.92
N ILE A 58 9.77 5.69 -5.90
CA ILE A 58 10.05 7.13 -5.79
C ILE A 58 11.55 7.39 -5.70
N TYR A 59 12.28 6.62 -4.89
CA TYR A 59 13.71 6.83 -4.62
C TYR A 59 14.59 6.47 -5.82
N THR A 60 14.26 5.39 -6.49
CA THR A 60 15.11 4.82 -7.55
C THR A 60 14.70 5.23 -8.96
N GLY A 61 13.44 5.65 -9.14
CA GLY A 61 12.84 5.84 -10.45
C GLY A 61 12.65 4.54 -11.24
N LEU A 62 12.63 3.38 -10.55
CA LEU A 62 12.44 2.05 -11.11
C LEU A 62 11.06 1.50 -10.74
N LYS A 63 10.58 0.53 -11.52
CA LYS A 63 9.37 -0.21 -11.20
C LYS A 63 9.66 -1.33 -10.17
N PRO A 64 8.65 -1.84 -9.44
CA PRO A 64 8.83 -2.93 -8.47
C PRO A 64 9.57 -4.15 -9.02
N GLY A 65 9.32 -4.57 -10.26
CA GLY A 65 10.04 -5.66 -10.90
C GLY A 65 11.53 -5.40 -11.16
N GLU A 66 11.95 -4.13 -11.21
CA GLU A 66 13.33 -3.70 -11.46
C GLU A 66 14.09 -3.48 -10.15
N HIS A 67 13.46 -2.84 -9.14
CA HIS A 67 14.13 -2.64 -7.83
C HIS A 67 13.95 -3.82 -6.87
N GLY A 68 13.15 -4.84 -7.21
CA GLY A 68 13.07 -6.09 -6.48
C GLY A 68 12.11 -6.12 -5.28
N VAL A 69 11.36 -5.05 -5.01
CA VAL A 69 10.39 -4.98 -3.90
C VAL A 69 8.97 -4.86 -4.44
N PRO A 70 8.26 -5.99 -4.66
CA PRO A 70 6.89 -5.95 -5.20
C PRO A 70 5.82 -5.67 -4.15
N ASP A 71 6.13 -5.96 -2.89
CA ASP A 71 5.30 -5.91 -1.70
C ASP A 71 6.22 -6.03 -0.48
N PHE A 72 5.72 -6.04 0.75
CA PHE A 72 6.48 -6.48 1.92
C PHE A 72 6.77 -8.00 1.91
N PHE A 73 6.04 -8.75 1.08
CA PHE A 73 6.19 -10.20 0.93
C PHE A 73 6.29 -10.61 -0.53
N VAL A 74 7.05 -11.66 -0.79
CA VAL A 74 7.09 -12.39 -2.06
C VAL A 74 6.59 -13.81 -1.86
N MET A 75 5.94 -14.38 -2.88
CA MET A 75 5.46 -15.75 -2.88
C MET A 75 6.58 -16.70 -3.25
N LYS A 76 6.78 -17.76 -2.44
CA LYS A 76 7.67 -18.87 -2.77
C LYS A 76 6.92 -20.03 -3.42
N SER A 77 7.68 -20.95 -4.04
CA SER A 77 7.11 -22.14 -4.69
C SER A 77 6.40 -23.10 -3.75
N ASP A 78 6.72 -23.07 -2.46
CA ASP A 78 6.09 -23.86 -1.40
C ASP A 78 4.84 -23.20 -0.79
N TYR A 79 4.34 -22.12 -1.42
CA TYR A 79 3.19 -21.31 -0.98
C TYR A 79 3.44 -20.47 0.28
N THR A 80 4.66 -20.42 0.78
CA THR A 80 4.99 -19.55 1.93
C THR A 80 5.35 -18.15 1.46
N PRO A 81 4.90 -17.09 2.15
CA PRO A 81 5.40 -15.75 1.91
C PRO A 81 6.79 -15.58 2.53
N ASP A 82 7.67 -14.86 1.84
CA ASP A 82 8.97 -14.45 2.35
C ASP A 82 9.04 -12.93 2.46
N LEU A 83 9.68 -12.42 3.51
CA LEU A 83 9.79 -10.98 3.76
C LEU A 83 10.79 -10.35 2.80
N VAL A 84 10.44 -9.21 2.22
CA VAL A 84 11.31 -8.45 1.34
C VAL A 84 11.44 -7.02 1.83
N TYR A 85 12.68 -6.55 1.90
CA TYR A 85 13.01 -5.17 2.23
C TYR A 85 13.72 -4.50 1.07
N TYR A 86 13.55 -3.19 0.98
CA TYR A 86 14.36 -2.39 0.09
C TYR A 86 15.82 -2.36 0.57
N ASP A 87 16.74 -2.75 -0.30
CA ASP A 87 18.18 -2.65 -0.05
C ASP A 87 18.80 -1.58 -0.94
N SER A 88 19.04 -0.42 -0.35
CA SER A 88 19.65 0.72 -1.03
C SER A 88 21.09 0.49 -1.48
N SER A 89 21.75 -0.59 -1.05
CA SER A 89 23.07 -0.97 -1.57
C SER A 89 23.01 -1.69 -2.90
N GLU A 90 21.97 -2.50 -3.13
CA GLU A 90 21.74 -3.17 -4.41
C GLU A 90 21.16 -2.22 -5.45
N VAL A 91 20.19 -1.40 -5.03
CA VAL A 91 19.48 -0.45 -5.90
C VAL A 91 19.51 0.94 -5.28
N PRO A 92 20.54 1.75 -5.58
CA PRO A 92 20.75 3.04 -4.93
C PRO A 92 19.63 4.04 -5.17
N PRO A 93 19.23 4.82 -4.13
CA PRO A 93 18.31 5.93 -4.28
C PRO A 93 18.99 7.14 -4.98
N PHE A 94 18.19 8.04 -5.55
CA PHE A 94 18.69 9.19 -6.32
C PHE A 94 19.58 10.15 -5.51
N TRP A 95 19.40 10.24 -4.20
CA TRP A 95 20.27 11.10 -3.36
C TRP A 95 21.70 10.61 -3.28
N ARG A 96 21.97 9.33 -3.58
CA ARG A 96 23.31 8.82 -3.77
C ARG A 96 23.96 9.40 -5.03
N ASP A 97 23.21 9.55 -6.12
CA ASP A 97 23.70 10.20 -7.35
C ASP A 97 23.97 11.70 -7.08
N LEU A 98 23.10 12.36 -6.29
CA LEU A 98 23.33 13.74 -5.85
C LEU A 98 24.62 13.85 -5.03
N ALA A 99 24.81 12.98 -4.04
CA ALA A 99 26.01 12.95 -3.21
C ALA A 99 27.28 12.71 -4.04
N ALA A 100 27.24 11.76 -4.98
CA ALA A 100 28.34 11.48 -5.90
C ALA A 100 28.68 12.67 -6.81
N SER A 101 27.71 13.57 -7.05
CA SER A 101 27.93 14.83 -7.77
C SER A 101 28.37 16.00 -6.86
N GLY A 102 28.72 15.72 -5.61
CA GLY A 102 29.19 16.71 -4.63
C GLY A 102 28.07 17.47 -3.90
N LYS A 103 26.80 17.05 -4.02
CA LYS A 103 25.67 17.67 -3.34
C LYS A 103 25.57 17.19 -1.90
N ARG A 104 25.30 18.11 -0.97
CA ARG A 104 25.02 17.80 0.43
C ARG A 104 23.56 17.47 0.64
N CYS A 105 23.28 16.30 1.22
CA CYS A 105 21.91 15.77 1.38
C CYS A 105 21.57 15.55 2.85
N LEU A 106 20.37 15.97 3.26
CA LEU A 106 19.74 15.62 4.52
C LEU A 106 18.54 14.71 4.23
N VAL A 107 18.52 13.50 4.79
CA VAL A 107 17.46 12.51 4.57
C VAL A 107 16.90 12.08 5.91
N ILE A 108 15.67 12.48 6.21
CA ILE A 108 15.03 12.23 7.50
C ILE A 108 13.87 11.24 7.30
N THR A 109 14.01 10.09 7.95
CA THR A 109 13.04 8.99 8.01
C THR A 109 12.47 8.58 6.63
N PRO A 110 13.33 8.25 5.66
CA PRO A 110 12.85 7.70 4.39
C PRO A 110 12.09 6.40 4.68
N ALA A 111 10.83 6.33 4.25
CA ALA A 111 10.01 5.16 4.49
C ALA A 111 10.65 3.94 3.81
N THR A 112 10.72 2.81 4.55
CA THR A 112 11.28 1.53 4.08
C THR A 112 12.79 1.47 3.81
N ASP A 113 13.52 2.58 3.75
CA ASP A 113 14.98 2.56 3.65
C ASP A 113 15.60 2.57 5.04
N ILE A 114 16.13 1.42 5.44
CA ILE A 114 16.70 1.17 6.76
C ILE A 114 18.22 1.12 6.77
N ARG A 115 18.85 1.27 5.60
CA ARG A 115 20.29 1.19 5.43
C ARG A 115 20.92 2.57 5.43
N LEU A 116 21.89 2.75 6.32
CA LEU A 116 22.66 4.00 6.35
C LEU A 116 23.64 4.05 5.17
N PRO A 117 23.77 5.21 4.51
CA PRO A 117 24.67 5.36 3.37
C PRO A 117 26.14 5.47 3.79
N ASP A 118 27.05 4.98 2.93
CA ASP A 118 28.50 5.11 3.09
C ASP A 118 29.07 6.40 2.42
N TYR A 119 28.27 7.49 2.40
CA TYR A 119 28.63 8.77 1.79
C TYR A 119 28.74 9.87 2.84
N GLU A 120 29.90 10.52 2.94
CA GLU A 120 30.16 11.57 3.93
C GLU A 120 29.26 12.81 3.79
N ASN A 121 28.76 13.09 2.59
CA ASN A 121 27.90 14.23 2.32
C ASN A 121 26.40 13.90 2.36
N ILE A 122 26.02 12.76 2.94
CA ILE A 122 24.62 12.41 3.27
C ILE A 122 24.49 12.29 4.78
N ASP A 123 23.77 13.21 5.41
CA ASP A 123 23.27 13.05 6.78
C ASP A 123 21.91 12.35 6.73
N MET A 124 21.81 11.13 7.26
CA MET A 124 20.59 10.34 7.21
C MET A 124 20.15 9.87 8.60
N LEU A 125 18.85 10.00 8.84
CA LEU A 125 18.15 9.45 10.01
C LEU A 125 17.07 8.50 9.52
N THR A 126 17.15 7.21 9.88
CA THR A 126 16.10 6.21 9.68
C THR A 126 15.09 6.23 10.83
N GLY A 127 13.98 5.48 10.75
CA GLY A 127 13.02 5.45 11.86
C GLY A 127 11.73 4.66 11.60
N PHE A 128 11.55 4.10 10.41
CA PHE A 128 10.43 3.23 10.05
C PHE A 128 10.88 2.21 8.98
N PRO A 129 10.52 0.93 9.10
CA PRO A 129 9.76 0.27 10.18
C PRO A 129 10.62 -0.17 11.38
N LEU A 130 11.90 0.12 11.38
CA LEU A 130 12.84 -0.27 12.43
C LEU A 130 13.16 0.91 13.38
N PRO A 131 13.76 0.64 14.55
CA PRO A 131 14.26 1.69 15.42
C PRO A 131 15.21 2.65 14.69
N ALA A 132 15.20 3.91 15.12
CA ALA A 132 15.99 4.96 14.51
C ALA A 132 17.50 4.70 14.59
N LYS A 133 18.17 4.95 13.46
CA LYS A 133 19.64 4.94 13.32
C LYS A 133 20.09 6.13 12.50
N THR A 134 21.32 6.56 12.68
CA THR A 134 21.92 7.66 11.91
C THR A 134 23.40 7.41 11.67
N ASN A 135 23.93 7.98 10.58
CA ASN A 135 25.36 8.06 10.28
C ASN A 135 25.98 9.42 10.69
N SER A 136 25.19 10.34 11.26
CA SER A 136 25.61 11.71 11.57
C SER A 136 25.67 11.95 13.09
N ARG A 137 26.79 12.49 13.60
CA ARG A 137 26.93 12.86 15.02
C ARG A 137 25.94 13.96 15.43
N ASP A 138 25.68 14.92 14.55
CA ASP A 138 24.72 15.99 14.82
C ASP A 138 23.31 15.42 14.95
N LEU A 139 22.91 14.52 14.07
CA LEU A 139 21.61 13.82 14.16
C LEU A 139 21.52 12.97 15.42
N GLU A 140 22.59 12.27 15.81
CA GLU A 140 22.62 11.50 17.06
C GLU A 140 22.39 12.38 18.31
N GLN A 141 23.01 13.54 18.36
CA GLN A 141 22.80 14.53 19.43
C GLN A 141 21.35 15.03 19.44
N LEU A 142 20.78 15.33 18.27
CA LEU A 142 19.40 15.79 18.17
C LEU A 142 18.38 14.70 18.48
N MET A 143 18.64 13.45 18.11
CA MET A 143 17.84 12.30 18.55
C MET A 143 17.76 12.24 20.08
N LYS A 144 18.91 12.35 20.76
CA LYS A 144 18.96 12.37 22.23
C LYS A 144 18.25 13.60 22.81
N LYS A 145 18.50 14.80 22.24
CA LYS A 145 17.88 16.06 22.68
C LYS A 145 16.35 16.02 22.61
N TYR A 146 15.80 15.47 21.53
CA TYR A 146 14.36 15.43 21.28
C TYR A 146 13.69 14.11 21.66
N GLY A 147 14.45 13.12 22.19
CA GLY A 147 13.93 11.82 22.57
C GLY A 147 13.39 11.00 21.39
N PHE A 148 14.00 11.12 20.20
CA PHE A 148 13.56 10.38 19.01
C PHE A 148 14.25 9.01 18.94
N HIS A 149 13.48 7.94 19.04
CA HIS A 149 13.95 6.55 18.97
C HIS A 149 13.41 5.79 17.73
N GLY A 150 12.65 6.46 16.89
CA GLY A 150 11.87 5.94 15.77
C GLY A 150 10.42 6.34 15.88
N GLU A 151 9.64 5.90 14.91
CA GLU A 151 8.20 6.14 14.93
C GLU A 151 7.51 5.27 15.99
N PRO A 152 6.44 5.77 16.67
CA PRO A 152 5.79 5.01 17.71
C PRO A 152 5.07 3.79 17.14
N ASP A 153 5.36 2.60 17.67
CA ASP A 153 4.66 1.35 17.33
C ASP A 153 3.44 1.17 18.24
N ILE A 154 2.36 1.87 17.91
CA ILE A 154 1.11 1.92 18.71
C ILE A 154 -0.08 1.23 18.05
N GLU A 155 0.06 0.77 16.83
CA GLU A 155 -1.04 0.11 16.09
C GLU A 155 -1.55 -1.17 16.78
N PRO A 156 -0.70 -2.03 17.39
CA PRO A 156 -1.19 -3.17 18.15
C PRO A 156 -2.11 -2.78 19.30
N ASP A 157 -1.80 -1.67 20.00
CA ASP A 157 -2.61 -1.19 21.13
C ASP A 157 -3.94 -0.57 20.66
N ILE A 158 -3.96 0.13 19.51
CA ILE A 158 -5.19 0.62 18.89
C ILE A 158 -6.07 -0.58 18.49
N LYS A 159 -5.49 -1.58 17.82
CA LYS A 159 -6.21 -2.80 17.39
C LYS A 159 -6.77 -3.60 18.56
N ALA A 160 -6.05 -3.61 19.68
CA ALA A 160 -6.48 -4.28 20.91
C ALA A 160 -7.46 -3.45 21.76
N GLY A 161 -7.80 -2.21 21.35
CA GLY A 161 -8.66 -1.31 22.11
C GLY A 161 -8.01 -0.76 23.41
N LYS A 162 -6.69 -0.90 23.56
CA LYS A 162 -5.92 -0.40 24.71
C LYS A 162 -5.58 1.09 24.58
N MET A 163 -5.58 1.62 23.37
CA MET A 163 -5.32 3.02 23.05
C MET A 163 -6.48 3.60 22.26
N SER A 164 -7.00 4.74 22.67
CA SER A 164 -8.03 5.48 21.95
C SER A 164 -7.49 6.20 20.71
N LEU A 165 -8.34 6.52 19.75
CA LEU A 165 -7.97 7.28 18.55
C LEU A 165 -7.42 8.68 18.88
N ALA A 166 -7.90 9.31 19.96
CA ALA A 166 -7.40 10.60 20.40
C ALA A 166 -5.96 10.52 20.96
N GLU A 167 -5.66 9.48 21.74
CA GLU A 167 -4.31 9.21 22.23
C GLU A 167 -3.36 8.87 21.08
N ALA A 168 -3.80 8.04 20.13
CA ALA A 168 -3.04 7.70 18.94
C ALA A 168 -2.72 8.93 18.09
N SER A 169 -3.72 9.79 17.83
CA SER A 169 -3.52 11.07 17.14
C SER A 169 -2.47 11.93 17.85
N LYS A 170 -2.56 12.08 19.18
CA LYS A 170 -1.58 12.85 19.97
C LYS A 170 -0.18 12.26 19.89
N ALA A 171 -0.03 10.94 19.93
CA ALA A 171 1.26 10.27 19.82
C ALA A 171 1.90 10.51 18.43
N PHE A 172 1.13 10.36 17.35
CA PHE A 172 1.60 10.64 15.99
C PHE A 172 1.92 12.12 15.77
N VAL A 173 1.12 13.05 16.29
CA VAL A 173 1.42 14.49 16.27
C VAL A 173 2.75 14.80 16.94
N ASN A 174 3.03 14.20 18.10
CA ASN A 174 4.30 14.39 18.80
C ASN A 174 5.49 13.84 18.00
N SER A 175 5.33 12.69 17.35
CA SER A 175 6.36 12.11 16.47
C SER A 175 6.69 13.04 15.31
N VAL A 176 5.66 13.59 14.63
CA VAL A 176 5.83 14.57 13.54
C VAL A 176 6.52 15.84 14.04
N LYS A 177 6.11 16.41 15.19
CA LYS A 177 6.76 17.59 15.80
C LYS A 177 8.24 17.36 16.06
N THR A 178 8.58 16.20 16.62
CA THR A 178 9.97 15.84 16.91
C THR A 178 10.82 15.80 15.63
N ARG A 179 10.33 15.16 14.57
CA ARG A 179 11.04 15.13 13.29
C ARG A 179 11.19 16.50 12.65
N ILE A 180 10.14 17.31 12.67
CA ILE A 180 10.20 18.70 12.18
C ILE A 180 11.25 19.51 12.96
N ALA A 181 11.33 19.34 14.27
CA ALA A 181 12.34 20.01 15.11
C ALA A 181 13.76 19.57 14.70
N ILE A 182 14.01 18.25 14.58
CA ILE A 182 15.30 17.70 14.14
C ILE A 182 15.68 18.25 12.77
N ALA A 183 14.78 18.14 11.78
CA ALA A 183 15.03 18.62 10.43
C ALA A 183 15.32 20.13 10.39
N THR A 184 14.53 20.93 11.13
CA THR A 184 14.70 22.39 11.20
C THR A 184 16.06 22.77 11.81
N GLU A 185 16.47 22.10 12.90
CA GLU A 185 17.74 22.37 13.55
C GLU A 185 18.93 21.93 12.67
N MET A 186 18.84 20.80 11.99
CA MET A 186 19.86 20.38 11.00
C MET A 186 20.02 21.38 9.87
N MET A 187 18.91 21.87 9.30
CA MET A 187 18.91 22.88 8.24
C MET A 187 19.48 24.24 8.71
N SER A 188 19.37 24.56 10.02
CA SER A 188 19.94 25.80 10.57
C SER A 188 21.44 25.71 10.80
N ARG A 189 21.97 24.52 11.08
CA ARG A 189 23.39 24.28 11.36
C ARG A 189 24.22 24.06 10.11
N ASN A 190 23.62 23.52 9.06
CA ASN A 190 24.31 23.04 7.89
C ASN A 190 23.65 23.54 6.59
N ASP A 191 24.46 23.75 5.56
CA ASP A 191 23.99 24.14 4.23
C ASP A 191 23.81 22.88 3.36
N TYR A 192 22.55 22.47 3.17
CA TYR A 192 22.18 21.32 2.34
C TYR A 192 21.68 21.78 0.98
N ASP A 193 22.09 21.09 -0.09
CA ASP A 193 21.51 21.25 -1.42
C ASP A 193 20.17 20.56 -1.55
N PHE A 194 20.03 19.37 -0.92
CA PHE A 194 18.82 18.56 -0.92
C PHE A 194 18.41 18.19 0.50
N VAL A 195 17.13 18.39 0.82
CA VAL A 195 16.53 18.00 2.10
C VAL A 195 15.31 17.16 1.83
N TYR A 196 15.25 15.97 2.40
CA TYR A 196 14.07 15.09 2.38
C TYR A 196 13.59 14.79 3.80
N VAL A 197 12.29 14.99 4.03
CA VAL A 197 11.61 14.60 5.27
C VAL A 197 10.36 13.83 4.92
N CYS A 198 10.19 12.61 5.49
CA CYS A 198 9.00 11.80 5.26
C CYS A 198 8.18 11.64 6.54
N PHE A 199 6.85 11.67 6.39
CA PHE A 199 5.86 11.51 7.45
C PHE A 199 4.96 10.31 7.14
N THR A 200 5.23 9.14 7.75
CA THR A 200 4.42 7.92 7.58
C THR A 200 3.23 7.89 8.53
N GLU A 201 3.19 8.76 9.54
CA GLU A 201 2.07 8.86 10.47
C GLU A 201 0.76 9.27 9.80
N THR A 202 0.83 9.93 8.64
CA THR A 202 -0.37 10.24 7.85
C THR A 202 -1.09 8.98 7.39
N ASP A 203 -0.36 7.98 6.91
CA ASP A 203 -0.90 6.66 6.58
C ASP A 203 -1.43 5.93 7.81
N ARG A 204 -0.55 5.77 8.81
CA ARG A 204 -0.79 4.94 9.98
C ARG A 204 -2.02 5.39 10.77
N LEU A 205 -2.23 6.71 10.95
CA LEU A 205 -3.43 7.23 11.59
C LEU A 205 -4.68 7.04 10.73
N GLN A 206 -4.57 7.30 9.42
CA GLN A 206 -5.70 7.23 8.51
C GLN A 206 -6.30 5.83 8.40
N HIS A 207 -5.49 4.77 8.53
CA HIS A 207 -6.01 3.41 8.59
C HIS A 207 -7.08 3.21 9.67
N PHE A 208 -7.02 3.93 10.78
CA PHE A 208 -7.95 3.77 11.90
C PHE A 208 -9.10 4.78 11.90
N VAL A 209 -8.93 5.94 11.26
CA VAL A 209 -9.89 7.03 11.42
C VAL A 209 -10.72 7.34 10.17
N MET A 210 -10.35 6.84 8.98
CA MET A 210 -10.96 7.28 7.72
C MET A 210 -12.45 6.98 7.60
N GLY A 211 -12.92 5.87 8.13
CA GLY A 211 -14.35 5.54 8.21
C GLY A 211 -15.11 6.21 9.35
N ASN A 212 -14.44 6.97 10.22
CA ASN A 212 -15.06 7.65 11.34
C ASN A 212 -15.64 8.99 10.90
N GLU A 213 -16.88 9.28 11.30
CA GLU A 213 -17.54 10.57 11.00
C GLU A 213 -16.77 11.77 11.58
N ARG A 214 -16.09 11.56 12.72
CA ARG A 214 -15.24 12.55 13.40
C ARG A 214 -13.77 12.51 12.94
N ARG A 215 -13.45 11.89 11.79
CA ARG A 215 -12.06 11.72 11.33
C ARG A 215 -11.23 13.00 11.34
N LYS A 216 -11.85 14.13 11.01
CA LYS A 216 -11.15 15.44 11.02
C LYS A 216 -10.58 15.81 12.38
N GLU A 217 -11.25 15.46 13.48
CA GLU A 217 -10.75 15.75 14.82
C GLU A 217 -9.42 15.05 15.09
N TYR A 218 -9.20 13.91 14.49
CA TYR A 218 -7.99 13.11 14.67
C TYR A 218 -6.88 13.47 13.68
N ILE A 219 -7.21 13.67 12.40
CA ILE A 219 -6.19 13.93 11.37
C ILE A 219 -5.74 15.40 11.32
N LEU A 220 -6.64 16.35 11.60
CA LEU A 220 -6.36 17.77 11.45
C LEU A 220 -5.18 18.26 12.31
N PRO A 221 -5.00 17.84 13.58
CA PRO A 221 -3.83 18.22 14.37
C PRO A 221 -2.51 17.81 13.71
N LEU A 222 -2.44 16.60 13.14
CA LEU A 222 -1.25 16.09 12.45
C LEU A 222 -0.95 16.89 11.18
N TYR A 223 -1.96 17.12 10.35
CA TYR A 223 -1.81 17.90 9.12
C TYR A 223 -1.45 19.36 9.37
N ARG A 224 -1.90 19.97 10.49
CA ARG A 224 -1.51 21.32 10.89
C ARG A 224 -0.02 21.46 11.18
N GLU A 225 0.60 20.46 11.80
CA GLU A 225 2.07 20.48 12.02
C GLU A 225 2.82 20.44 10.69
N ILE A 226 2.41 19.57 9.78
CA ILE A 226 2.99 19.47 8.43
C ILE A 226 2.75 20.78 7.65
N ALA A 227 1.54 21.32 7.70
CA ALA A 227 1.19 22.59 7.08
C ALA A 227 2.03 23.78 7.62
N SER A 228 2.27 23.80 8.94
CA SER A 228 3.15 24.80 9.57
C SER A 228 4.60 24.66 9.10
N PHE A 229 5.10 23.44 8.97
CA PHE A 229 6.42 23.19 8.41
C PHE A 229 6.54 23.62 6.95
N LEU A 230 5.56 23.23 6.12
CA LEU A 230 5.49 23.64 4.70
C LEU A 230 5.46 25.16 4.56
N ARG A 231 4.74 25.89 5.41
CA ARG A 231 4.71 27.37 5.40
C ARG A 231 6.09 27.95 5.59
N ARG A 232 6.84 27.47 6.59
CA ARG A 232 8.23 27.91 6.85
C ARG A 232 9.16 27.60 5.68
N LEU A 233 9.01 26.41 5.06
CA LEU A 233 9.80 26.05 3.89
C LEU A 233 9.47 26.93 2.68
N ILE A 234 8.22 27.31 2.47
CA ILE A 234 7.81 28.21 1.39
C ILE A 234 8.43 29.60 1.59
N GLU A 235 8.47 30.13 2.82
CA GLU A 235 9.14 31.40 3.13
C GLU A 235 10.65 31.36 2.82
N ILE A 236 11.30 30.20 3.08
CA ILE A 236 12.70 29.99 2.70
C ILE A 236 12.86 29.97 1.17
N VAL A 237 12.00 29.21 0.50
CA VAL A 237 12.03 29.05 -0.97
C VAL A 237 11.79 30.36 -1.69
N ASP A 238 10.84 31.16 -1.25
CA ASP A 238 10.56 32.49 -1.81
C ASP A 238 11.78 33.42 -1.69
N ARG A 239 12.51 33.36 -0.58
CA ARG A 239 13.70 34.19 -0.33
C ARG A 239 14.93 33.69 -1.10
N GLU A 240 15.08 32.38 -1.25
CA GLU A 240 16.30 31.78 -1.81
C GLU A 240 16.18 31.43 -3.31
N GLY A 241 14.98 31.47 -3.87
CA GLY A 241 14.72 31.02 -5.24
C GLY A 241 14.89 29.51 -5.43
N SER A 242 14.59 28.73 -4.38
CA SER A 242 14.70 27.28 -4.32
C SER A 242 13.38 26.61 -4.74
N MET A 243 13.21 25.31 -4.46
CA MET A 243 12.00 24.55 -4.81
C MET A 243 11.57 23.61 -3.69
N ILE A 244 10.25 23.43 -3.54
CA ILE A 244 9.66 22.33 -2.75
C ILE A 244 9.03 21.32 -3.71
N ILE A 245 9.24 20.04 -3.45
CA ILE A 245 8.48 18.92 -4.02
C ILE A 245 7.72 18.26 -2.88
N ILE A 246 6.44 17.97 -3.10
CA ILE A 246 5.57 17.24 -2.17
C ILE A 246 5.16 15.94 -2.86
N VAL A 247 5.33 14.81 -2.19
CA VAL A 247 4.98 13.50 -2.74
C VAL A 247 4.22 12.66 -1.73
N SER A 248 3.27 11.89 -2.23
CA SER A 248 2.68 10.77 -1.50
C SER A 248 2.70 9.55 -2.40
N ASP A 249 3.15 8.46 -1.86
CA ASP A 249 3.37 7.20 -2.55
C ASP A 249 2.07 6.53 -3.02
N HIS A 250 0.98 6.66 -2.26
CA HIS A 250 -0.38 6.25 -2.60
C HIS A 250 -1.41 7.14 -1.87
N GLY A 251 -2.68 6.84 -2.02
CA GLY A 251 -3.74 7.55 -1.32
C GLY A 251 -4.44 6.70 -0.28
N MET A 252 -5.53 7.24 0.29
CA MET A 252 -6.34 6.62 1.33
C MET A 252 -7.83 6.85 1.06
N GLN A 253 -8.66 5.87 1.44
CA GLN A 253 -10.12 5.95 1.37
C GLN A 253 -10.78 5.28 2.58
N PRO A 254 -12.02 5.66 2.95
CA PRO A 254 -12.80 4.90 3.91
C PRO A 254 -13.21 3.54 3.33
N ILE A 255 -13.28 2.51 4.19
CA ILE A 255 -13.77 1.17 3.83
C ILE A 255 -15.26 1.09 4.14
N SER A 256 -16.07 0.76 3.13
CA SER A 256 -17.50 0.48 3.29
C SER A 256 -17.81 -1.01 3.38
N SER A 257 -17.04 -1.84 2.68
CA SER A 257 -17.25 -3.29 2.64
C SER A 257 -15.95 -4.03 2.27
N LYS A 258 -15.87 -5.29 2.68
CA LYS A 258 -14.79 -6.21 2.30
C LYS A 258 -15.31 -7.26 1.32
N PHE A 259 -14.55 -7.51 0.27
CA PHE A 259 -14.79 -8.62 -0.66
C PHE A 259 -13.88 -9.79 -0.32
N LEU A 260 -14.48 -10.93 0.00
CA LEU A 260 -13.79 -12.13 0.46
C LEU A 260 -13.30 -12.95 -0.73
N ILE A 261 -12.14 -12.61 -1.29
CA ILE A 261 -11.67 -13.18 -2.57
C ILE A 261 -11.42 -14.69 -2.49
N ASN A 262 -10.79 -15.20 -1.44
CA ASN A 262 -10.56 -16.64 -1.29
C ASN A 262 -11.88 -17.38 -1.00
N SER A 263 -12.83 -16.77 -0.29
CA SER A 263 -14.19 -17.27 -0.18
C SER A 263 -14.84 -17.40 -1.56
N TRP A 264 -14.77 -16.33 -2.38
CA TRP A 264 -15.27 -16.38 -3.74
C TRP A 264 -14.57 -17.45 -4.60
N MET A 265 -13.24 -17.59 -4.49
CA MET A 265 -12.47 -18.64 -5.18
C MET A 265 -12.97 -20.05 -4.81
N ILE A 266 -13.15 -20.31 -3.52
CA ILE A 266 -13.67 -21.58 -3.00
C ILE A 266 -15.12 -21.80 -3.49
N ASN A 267 -15.95 -20.79 -3.33
CA ASN A 267 -17.37 -20.83 -3.70
C ASN A 267 -17.61 -21.01 -5.22
N ASN A 268 -16.64 -20.70 -6.05
CA ASN A 268 -16.70 -20.89 -7.51
C ASN A 268 -15.82 -22.03 -8.01
N GLY A 269 -15.26 -22.87 -7.11
CA GLY A 269 -14.51 -24.09 -7.44
C GLY A 269 -13.13 -23.83 -8.05
N TYR A 270 -12.51 -22.68 -7.78
CA TYR A 270 -11.12 -22.38 -8.11
C TYR A 270 -10.16 -22.87 -7.03
N ALA A 271 -10.59 -22.87 -5.77
CA ALA A 271 -9.84 -23.33 -4.62
C ALA A 271 -10.65 -24.32 -3.79
N GLN A 272 -9.98 -25.15 -3.00
CA GLN A 272 -10.58 -26.15 -2.12
C GLN A 272 -9.97 -26.07 -0.73
N LEU A 273 -10.80 -26.22 0.31
CA LEU A 273 -10.35 -26.34 1.71
C LEU A 273 -9.86 -27.75 2.01
N LYS A 274 -8.87 -27.87 2.87
CA LYS A 274 -8.42 -29.18 3.41
C LYS A 274 -9.55 -29.86 4.19
N GLU A 275 -9.66 -31.16 4.04
CA GLU A 275 -10.67 -31.96 4.76
C GLU A 275 -10.51 -31.85 6.29
N SER A 276 -9.27 -31.80 6.77
CA SER A 276 -8.96 -31.61 8.20
C SER A 276 -9.51 -30.28 8.74
N PHE A 277 -9.41 -29.20 7.95
CA PHE A 277 -9.96 -27.90 8.31
C PHE A 277 -11.50 -27.94 8.33
N ILE A 278 -12.14 -28.55 7.32
CA ILE A 278 -13.59 -28.71 7.27
C ILE A 278 -14.11 -29.52 8.48
N LYS A 279 -13.41 -30.57 8.87
CA LYS A 279 -13.75 -31.37 10.08
C LYS A 279 -13.62 -30.54 11.36
N SER A 280 -12.64 -29.62 11.44
CA SER A 280 -12.51 -28.70 12.59
C SER A 280 -13.68 -27.72 12.68
N LEU A 281 -14.16 -27.20 11.55
CA LEU A 281 -15.36 -26.34 11.49
C LEU A 281 -16.63 -27.08 11.96
N SER A 282 -16.76 -28.38 11.60
CA SER A 282 -17.89 -29.18 12.04
C SER A 282 -17.95 -29.37 13.56
N LYS A 283 -16.79 -29.52 14.20
CA LYS A 283 -16.68 -29.65 15.66
C LYS A 283 -16.98 -28.34 16.40
N SER A 284 -16.75 -27.19 15.78
CA SER A 284 -17.06 -25.89 16.38
C SER A 284 -18.52 -25.47 16.28
N GLY A 285 -19.38 -26.31 15.70
CA GLY A 285 -20.82 -26.05 15.55
C GLY A 285 -21.15 -25.01 14.47
N SER A 286 -20.19 -24.61 13.64
CA SER A 286 -20.43 -23.63 12.57
C SER A 286 -21.18 -24.30 11.39
N GLY A 287 -22.25 -23.68 10.90
CA GLY A 287 -22.99 -24.13 9.71
C GLY A 287 -22.17 -24.09 8.41
N ALA A 288 -20.99 -23.46 8.45
CA ALA A 288 -20.08 -23.27 7.32
C ALA A 288 -19.62 -24.61 6.70
N SER A 289 -19.37 -25.64 7.52
CA SER A 289 -18.94 -26.96 7.06
C SER A 289 -20.01 -27.68 6.21
N LEU A 290 -21.28 -27.64 6.62
CA LEU A 290 -22.38 -28.29 5.88
C LEU A 290 -22.61 -27.59 4.53
N SER A 291 -22.66 -26.27 4.53
CA SER A 291 -22.81 -25.48 3.31
C SER A 291 -21.65 -25.68 2.32
N TYR A 292 -20.42 -25.80 2.82
CA TYR A 292 -19.25 -26.12 2.01
C TYR A 292 -19.38 -27.49 1.33
N ASN A 293 -19.70 -28.55 2.10
CA ASN A 293 -19.82 -29.92 1.58
C ASN A 293 -20.93 -30.05 0.53
N LEU A 294 -22.04 -29.36 0.72
CA LEU A 294 -23.14 -29.33 -0.23
C LEU A 294 -22.77 -28.67 -1.55
N ARG A 295 -22.07 -27.52 -1.48
CA ARG A 295 -21.57 -26.78 -2.64
C ARG A 295 -20.53 -27.58 -3.41
N GLU A 296 -19.61 -28.24 -2.72
CA GLU A 296 -18.60 -29.11 -3.32
C GLU A 296 -19.24 -30.26 -4.11
N LYS A 297 -20.24 -30.95 -3.53
CA LYS A 297 -21.00 -31.99 -4.25
C LYS A 297 -21.62 -31.43 -5.52
N LEU A 298 -22.24 -30.25 -5.46
CA LEU A 298 -22.91 -29.64 -6.61
C LEU A 298 -21.91 -29.28 -7.72
N LEU A 299 -20.73 -28.75 -7.36
CA LEU A 299 -19.67 -28.42 -8.32
C LEU A 299 -19.07 -29.64 -9.01
N LYS A 300 -19.10 -30.82 -8.37
CA LYS A 300 -18.63 -32.10 -8.94
C LYS A 300 -19.67 -32.78 -9.85
N THR A 301 -20.91 -32.30 -9.92
CA THR A 301 -21.99 -32.90 -10.73
C THR A 301 -22.12 -32.27 -12.12
N LYS A 302 -22.93 -32.96 -12.97
CA LYS A 302 -23.31 -32.38 -14.29
C LYS A 302 -24.09 -31.07 -14.18
N LEU A 303 -24.68 -30.76 -13.02
CA LEU A 303 -25.36 -29.50 -12.72
C LEU A 303 -24.40 -28.29 -12.63
N ARG A 304 -23.09 -28.52 -12.58
CA ARG A 304 -22.08 -27.45 -12.62
C ARG A 304 -22.31 -26.48 -13.79
N ARG A 305 -22.65 -26.99 -15.00
CA ARG A 305 -22.89 -26.13 -16.18
C ARG A 305 -24.10 -25.20 -15.98
N VAL A 306 -25.11 -25.64 -15.26
CA VAL A 306 -26.29 -24.81 -14.92
C VAL A 306 -25.90 -23.80 -13.84
N TYR A 307 -25.20 -24.26 -12.81
CA TYR A 307 -24.69 -23.40 -11.73
C TYR A 307 -23.76 -22.28 -12.30
N ASP A 308 -22.83 -22.61 -13.17
CA ASP A 308 -21.91 -21.64 -13.78
C ASP A 308 -22.64 -20.52 -14.54
N LYS A 309 -23.81 -20.82 -15.13
CA LYS A 309 -24.65 -19.85 -15.86
C LYS A 309 -25.54 -18.99 -14.97
N MET A 310 -25.73 -19.34 -13.70
CA MET A 310 -26.54 -18.54 -12.77
C MET A 310 -25.88 -17.20 -12.43
N PRO A 311 -26.64 -16.10 -12.35
CA PRO A 311 -26.16 -14.85 -11.79
C PRO A 311 -25.63 -15.04 -10.37
N HIS A 312 -24.58 -14.30 -9.99
CA HIS A 312 -23.94 -14.40 -8.68
C HIS A 312 -24.94 -14.23 -7.51
N GLN A 313 -25.87 -13.31 -7.64
CA GLN A 313 -26.95 -13.06 -6.67
C GLN A 313 -27.85 -14.28 -6.45
N VAL A 314 -28.17 -15.02 -7.53
CA VAL A 314 -28.97 -16.26 -7.47
C VAL A 314 -28.16 -17.39 -6.83
N LYS A 315 -26.87 -17.51 -7.15
CA LYS A 315 -25.96 -18.47 -6.51
C LYS A 315 -25.89 -18.25 -5.00
N SER A 316 -25.67 -17.00 -4.60
CA SER A 316 -25.59 -16.59 -3.18
C SER A 316 -26.91 -16.81 -2.45
N ALA A 317 -28.05 -16.41 -3.05
CA ALA A 317 -29.37 -16.60 -2.46
C ALA A 317 -29.73 -18.08 -2.25
N THR A 318 -29.44 -18.93 -3.24
CA THR A 318 -29.72 -20.38 -3.16
C THR A 318 -29.00 -21.03 -2.00
N PHE A 319 -27.69 -20.72 -1.82
CA PHE A 319 -26.93 -21.29 -0.70
C PHE A 319 -27.24 -20.64 0.64
N LYS A 320 -27.66 -19.38 0.67
CA LYS A 320 -28.13 -18.71 1.89
C LYS A 320 -29.41 -19.36 2.42
N VAL A 321 -30.37 -19.69 1.53
CA VAL A 321 -31.61 -20.42 1.90
C VAL A 321 -31.28 -21.81 2.41
N ILE A 322 -30.38 -22.54 1.75
CA ILE A 322 -29.97 -23.89 2.19
C ILE A 322 -29.19 -23.77 3.51
N GLY A 323 -28.28 -22.83 3.67
CA GLY A 323 -27.51 -22.60 4.89
C GLY A 323 -28.40 -22.21 6.08
N SER A 324 -29.37 -21.30 5.88
CA SER A 324 -30.31 -20.87 6.93
C SER A 324 -31.28 -21.94 7.37
N ALA A 325 -31.60 -22.90 6.51
CA ALA A 325 -32.45 -24.04 6.89
C ALA A 325 -31.77 -25.00 7.87
N PHE A 326 -30.43 -24.93 7.97
CA PHE A 326 -29.62 -25.84 8.81
C PHE A 326 -28.85 -25.13 9.93
N SER A 327 -28.75 -23.79 9.91
CA SER A 327 -28.13 -23.01 10.97
C SER A 327 -29.20 -22.17 11.70
N GLY A 328 -29.41 -22.47 12.96
CA GLY A 328 -30.40 -21.78 13.79
C GLY A 328 -30.02 -20.35 14.22
N SER A 329 -29.10 -19.65 13.55
CA SER A 329 -28.75 -18.29 13.84
C SER A 329 -28.45 -17.47 12.57
N ALA A 330 -29.02 -16.28 12.50
CA ALA A 330 -28.95 -15.36 11.38
C ALA A 330 -27.67 -14.48 11.34
N SER A 331 -26.65 -14.78 12.11
CA SER A 331 -25.35 -14.11 12.03
C SER A 331 -24.46 -14.88 11.05
N GLY A 332 -24.05 -14.24 9.97
CA GLY A 332 -23.16 -14.84 8.97
C GLY A 332 -21.86 -15.29 9.62
N ASP A 333 -21.67 -16.58 9.79
CA ASP A 333 -20.49 -17.17 10.39
C ASP A 333 -19.32 -17.04 9.41
N TYR A 334 -18.52 -16.00 9.60
CA TYR A 334 -17.23 -15.87 8.93
C TYR A 334 -16.21 -16.71 9.68
N VAL A 335 -15.44 -17.48 8.94
CA VAL A 335 -14.35 -18.28 9.47
C VAL A 335 -13.04 -17.75 8.94
N ARG A 336 -12.08 -17.57 9.82
CA ARG A 336 -10.74 -17.15 9.39
C ARG A 336 -10.04 -18.32 8.71
N ILE A 337 -9.53 -18.07 7.51
CA ILE A 337 -8.75 -19.02 6.72
C ILE A 337 -7.39 -18.43 6.40
N HIS A 338 -6.43 -19.30 6.23
CA HIS A 338 -5.09 -18.97 5.76
C HIS A 338 -4.77 -19.77 4.50
N LEU A 339 -3.72 -19.40 3.79
CA LEU A 339 -3.31 -20.10 2.57
C LEU A 339 -3.02 -21.59 2.80
N PHE A 340 -2.49 -21.95 3.98
CA PHE A 340 -2.22 -23.32 4.37
C PHE A 340 -3.48 -24.16 4.70
N ASP A 341 -4.65 -23.54 4.84
CA ASP A 341 -5.94 -24.25 5.01
C ASP A 341 -6.52 -24.70 3.67
N LEU A 342 -5.97 -24.18 2.56
CA LEU A 342 -6.32 -24.64 1.22
C LEU A 342 -5.63 -25.97 0.90
N ASP A 343 -6.38 -26.86 0.24
CA ASP A 343 -5.84 -28.08 -0.36
C ASP A 343 -5.20 -27.74 -1.71
N MET A 344 -3.89 -27.51 -1.71
CA MET A 344 -3.16 -27.12 -2.92
C MET A 344 -3.14 -28.23 -3.98
N GLY A 345 -3.29 -29.51 -3.61
CA GLY A 345 -3.44 -30.61 -4.56
C GLY A 345 -4.75 -30.58 -5.36
N HIS A 346 -5.73 -29.77 -4.93
CA HIS A 346 -7.03 -29.63 -5.58
C HIS A 346 -7.40 -28.17 -5.87
N THR A 347 -6.48 -27.21 -5.61
CA THR A 347 -6.67 -25.77 -5.82
C THR A 347 -6.06 -25.37 -7.16
N ALA A 348 -6.86 -24.84 -8.09
CA ALA A 348 -6.40 -24.38 -9.40
C ALA A 348 -5.93 -22.92 -9.39
N ALA A 349 -6.53 -22.07 -8.54
CA ALA A 349 -6.13 -20.68 -8.36
C ALA A 349 -6.50 -20.21 -6.95
N PHE A 350 -5.71 -19.26 -6.42
CA PHE A 350 -5.88 -18.68 -5.09
C PHE A 350 -5.44 -17.21 -5.08
N ALA A 351 -5.90 -16.45 -4.09
CA ALA A 351 -5.42 -15.10 -3.84
C ALA A 351 -4.49 -15.10 -2.62
N ALA A 352 -3.38 -14.40 -2.71
CA ALA A 352 -2.40 -14.28 -1.64
C ALA A 352 -1.59 -13.01 -1.82
N ILE A 353 -0.99 -12.51 -0.73
CA ILE A 353 -0.24 -11.25 -0.72
C ILE A 353 -1.13 -10.07 -1.14
N ALA A 354 -0.89 -8.86 -0.67
CA ALA A 354 -1.73 -7.69 -0.89
C ALA A 354 -3.19 -7.87 -0.45
N ASN A 355 -3.45 -7.61 0.82
CA ASN A 355 -4.78 -7.60 1.45
C ASN A 355 -5.30 -6.15 1.49
N GLU A 356 -5.56 -5.57 0.32
CA GLU A 356 -5.78 -4.16 0.06
C GLU A 356 -6.85 -4.01 -1.05
N PRO A 357 -7.26 -2.81 -1.47
CA PRO A 357 -8.13 -2.65 -2.63
C PRO A 357 -7.58 -3.26 -3.92
N VAL A 358 -6.25 -3.43 -4.01
CA VAL A 358 -5.59 -4.22 -5.04
C VAL A 358 -5.06 -5.51 -4.44
N SER A 359 -5.41 -6.64 -5.01
CA SER A 359 -4.92 -7.96 -4.58
C SER A 359 -4.36 -8.77 -5.75
N THR A 360 -3.67 -9.85 -5.43
CA THR A 360 -3.00 -10.72 -6.41
C THR A 360 -3.68 -12.07 -6.51
N ILE A 361 -3.79 -12.60 -7.74
CA ILE A 361 -4.28 -13.94 -8.03
C ILE A 361 -3.17 -14.77 -8.65
N TRP A 362 -3.06 -15.99 -8.16
CA TRP A 362 -2.05 -16.97 -8.52
C TRP A 362 -2.73 -18.21 -9.10
N ILE A 363 -2.27 -18.66 -10.28
CA ILE A 363 -2.64 -19.94 -10.85
C ILE A 363 -1.64 -20.98 -10.36
N ASN A 364 -2.15 -22.09 -9.85
CA ASN A 364 -1.35 -23.16 -9.29
C ASN A 364 -0.74 -24.04 -10.39
N ASP A 365 0.24 -23.50 -11.09
CA ASP A 365 0.96 -24.10 -12.22
C ASP A 365 2.36 -24.63 -11.82
N SER A 366 3.17 -24.98 -12.79
CA SER A 366 4.51 -25.57 -12.64
C SER A 366 5.50 -24.73 -11.78
N ARG A 367 5.17 -23.50 -11.43
CA ARG A 367 5.96 -22.66 -10.52
C ARG A 367 5.85 -23.08 -9.05
N PHE A 368 4.83 -23.87 -8.71
CA PHE A 368 4.51 -24.28 -7.34
C PHE A 368 4.81 -25.75 -7.07
N ALA A 369 5.00 -26.10 -5.79
CA ALA A 369 5.39 -27.44 -5.35
C ALA A 369 4.31 -28.52 -5.63
N SER A 370 3.04 -28.16 -5.65
CA SER A 370 1.92 -29.10 -5.91
C SER A 370 1.02 -28.55 -7.02
N PRO A 371 1.50 -28.49 -8.28
CA PRO A 371 0.77 -27.88 -9.37
C PRO A 371 -0.46 -28.71 -9.75
N THR A 372 -1.58 -28.04 -10.00
CA THR A 372 -2.83 -28.64 -10.48
C THR A 372 -3.22 -28.20 -11.90
N VAL A 373 -2.54 -27.18 -12.40
CA VAL A 373 -2.81 -26.59 -13.71
C VAL A 373 -1.61 -26.75 -14.61
N SER A 374 -1.78 -27.48 -15.72
CA SER A 374 -0.74 -27.60 -16.74
C SER A 374 -0.54 -26.28 -17.50
N ASP A 375 0.65 -26.05 -18.06
CA ASP A 375 0.96 -24.85 -18.84
C ASP A 375 0.01 -24.68 -20.04
N ALA A 376 -0.42 -25.79 -20.65
CA ALA A 376 -1.42 -25.78 -21.73
C ALA A 376 -2.81 -25.33 -21.27
N ALA A 377 -3.19 -25.61 -20.02
CA ALA A 377 -4.49 -25.22 -19.47
C ALA A 377 -4.48 -23.80 -18.86
N LYS A 378 -3.32 -23.28 -18.53
CA LYS A 378 -3.14 -22.00 -17.82
C LYS A 378 -3.83 -20.82 -18.52
N ALA A 379 -3.61 -20.65 -19.81
CA ALA A 379 -4.20 -19.54 -20.58
C ALA A 379 -5.74 -19.57 -20.56
N ARG A 380 -6.32 -20.77 -20.70
CA ARG A 380 -7.78 -20.99 -20.66
C ARG A 380 -8.33 -20.68 -19.26
N LEU A 381 -7.68 -21.15 -18.20
CA LEU A 381 -8.08 -20.87 -16.83
C LEU A 381 -8.01 -19.38 -16.52
N LYS A 382 -6.92 -18.71 -16.92
CA LYS A 382 -6.74 -17.27 -16.77
C LYS A 382 -7.85 -16.47 -17.46
N ALA A 383 -8.18 -16.81 -18.70
CA ALA A 383 -9.26 -16.16 -19.43
C ALA A 383 -10.62 -16.35 -18.74
N ARG A 384 -10.89 -17.55 -18.21
CA ARG A 384 -12.10 -17.84 -17.42
C ARG A 384 -12.14 -17.01 -16.13
N LEU A 385 -11.05 -16.96 -15.37
CA LEU A 385 -10.92 -16.14 -14.15
C LEU A 385 -11.23 -14.67 -14.44
N VAL A 386 -10.61 -14.09 -15.50
CA VAL A 386 -10.87 -12.72 -15.93
C VAL A 386 -12.34 -12.48 -16.27
N SER A 387 -12.97 -13.42 -16.99
CA SER A 387 -14.39 -13.34 -17.32
C SER A 387 -15.28 -13.34 -16.08
N ASP A 388 -15.01 -14.24 -15.13
CA ASP A 388 -15.83 -14.41 -13.94
C ASP A 388 -15.63 -13.23 -12.95
N LEU A 389 -14.41 -12.74 -12.77
CA LEU A 389 -14.09 -11.54 -11.98
C LEU A 389 -14.82 -10.29 -12.52
N LYS A 390 -14.89 -10.10 -13.81
CA LYS A 390 -15.62 -8.97 -14.42
C LYS A 390 -17.13 -9.00 -14.16
N ARG A 391 -17.69 -10.16 -13.85
CA ARG A 391 -19.12 -10.34 -13.56
C ARG A 391 -19.49 -10.07 -12.10
N ILE A 392 -18.50 -9.98 -11.20
CA ILE A 392 -18.76 -9.73 -9.79
C ILE A 392 -19.40 -8.35 -9.62
N ARG A 393 -20.48 -8.32 -8.82
CA ARG A 393 -21.23 -7.11 -8.51
C ARG A 393 -21.19 -6.85 -7.01
N THR A 394 -21.15 -5.59 -6.63
CA THR A 394 -21.35 -5.17 -5.25
C THR A 394 -22.77 -5.52 -4.77
N PRO A 395 -23.06 -5.50 -3.48
CA PRO A 395 -24.41 -5.69 -2.97
C PRO A 395 -25.43 -4.72 -3.61
N GLU A 396 -25.00 -3.52 -4.02
CA GLU A 396 -25.82 -2.51 -4.70
C GLU A 396 -25.92 -2.72 -6.22
N GLY A 397 -25.34 -3.82 -6.75
CA GLY A 397 -25.42 -4.16 -8.17
C GLY A 397 -24.37 -3.50 -9.08
N LYS A 398 -23.43 -2.70 -8.54
CA LYS A 398 -22.36 -2.07 -9.30
C LYS A 398 -21.24 -3.08 -9.60
N LYS A 399 -20.40 -2.77 -10.58
CA LYS A 399 -19.21 -3.57 -10.90
C LYS A 399 -18.21 -3.45 -9.74
N LEU A 400 -17.79 -4.59 -9.16
CA LEU A 400 -16.83 -4.58 -8.06
C LEU A 400 -15.38 -4.45 -8.56
N ILE A 401 -14.96 -5.31 -9.50
CA ILE A 401 -13.58 -5.30 -9.99
C ILE A 401 -13.47 -4.30 -11.13
N VAL A 402 -12.84 -3.16 -10.87
CA VAL A 402 -12.73 -2.05 -11.83
C VAL A 402 -11.54 -2.19 -12.75
N ASN A 403 -10.48 -2.89 -12.30
CA ASN A 403 -9.29 -3.11 -13.11
C ASN A 403 -8.75 -4.54 -12.90
N ILE A 404 -8.24 -5.13 -14.00
CA ILE A 404 -7.56 -6.44 -13.98
C ILE A 404 -6.33 -6.30 -14.87
N MET A 405 -5.14 -6.57 -14.32
CA MET A 405 -3.88 -6.47 -15.03
C MET A 405 -3.08 -7.75 -14.95
N ASP A 406 -2.33 -8.04 -15.99
CA ASP A 406 -1.39 -9.16 -16.04
C ASP A 406 -0.14 -8.84 -15.19
N GLY A 407 0.15 -9.68 -14.19
CA GLY A 407 1.24 -9.43 -13.26
C GLY A 407 2.61 -9.54 -13.91
N ARG A 408 2.80 -10.50 -14.81
CA ARG A 408 4.08 -10.66 -15.52
C ARG A 408 4.35 -9.49 -16.46
N SER A 409 3.33 -8.98 -17.13
CA SER A 409 3.47 -7.79 -17.98
C SER A 409 3.78 -6.54 -17.16
N TYR A 410 3.22 -6.44 -15.94
CA TYR A 410 3.45 -5.30 -15.06
C TYR A 410 4.87 -5.28 -14.48
N TYR A 411 5.34 -6.41 -13.92
CA TYR A 411 6.68 -6.49 -13.32
C TYR A 411 7.81 -6.62 -14.33
N GLY A 412 7.51 -7.07 -15.57
CA GLY A 412 8.50 -7.30 -16.60
C GLY A 412 9.13 -8.71 -16.56
N LYS A 413 9.88 -9.05 -17.61
CA LYS A 413 10.48 -10.38 -17.78
C LYS A 413 11.68 -10.62 -16.88
N THR A 414 12.31 -9.55 -16.38
CA THR A 414 13.55 -9.58 -15.57
C THR A 414 13.31 -9.54 -14.07
N SER A 415 12.03 -9.71 -13.65
CA SER A 415 11.69 -9.72 -12.23
C SER A 415 12.48 -10.79 -11.46
N LYS A 416 13.12 -10.39 -10.35
CA LYS A 416 13.87 -11.26 -9.43
C LYS A 416 12.96 -12.16 -8.58
N PHE A 417 11.64 -12.00 -8.66
CA PHE A 417 10.65 -12.75 -7.88
C PHE A 417 9.54 -13.33 -8.75
N MET A 418 8.81 -14.27 -8.20
CA MET A 418 7.65 -14.87 -8.88
C MET A 418 6.54 -13.81 -9.03
N ALA A 419 6.13 -13.52 -10.26
CA ALA A 419 5.04 -12.59 -10.52
C ALA A 419 3.67 -13.29 -10.35
N PRO A 420 2.64 -12.61 -9.80
CA PRO A 420 1.28 -13.12 -9.81
C PRO A 420 0.75 -13.24 -11.25
N ASP A 421 -0.29 -14.02 -11.46
CA ASP A 421 -0.93 -14.11 -12.77
C ASP A 421 -1.80 -12.91 -13.08
N LEU A 422 -2.49 -12.37 -12.04
CA LEU A 422 -3.33 -11.18 -12.16
C LEU A 422 -3.18 -10.28 -10.95
N PHE A 423 -3.23 -8.98 -11.18
CA PHE A 423 -3.68 -7.98 -10.22
C PHE A 423 -5.15 -7.71 -10.46
N ILE A 424 -5.91 -7.58 -9.38
CA ILE A 424 -7.32 -7.15 -9.41
C ILE A 424 -7.47 -5.93 -8.50
N GLU A 425 -8.24 -4.95 -8.94
CA GLU A 425 -8.51 -3.72 -8.19
C GLU A 425 -10.02 -3.60 -7.95
N ALA A 426 -10.39 -3.45 -6.67
CA ALA A 426 -11.77 -3.25 -6.26
C ALA A 426 -12.21 -1.78 -6.46
N ASP A 427 -13.51 -1.56 -6.61
CA ASP A 427 -14.10 -0.23 -6.67
C ASP A 427 -13.94 0.52 -5.34
N LYS A 428 -14.05 1.84 -5.39
CA LYS A 428 -13.91 2.73 -4.22
C LYS A 428 -14.84 2.32 -3.08
N GLY A 429 -14.30 2.35 -1.87
CA GLY A 429 -15.00 1.93 -0.66
C GLY A 429 -14.94 0.43 -0.40
N TYR A 430 -14.40 -0.36 -1.33
CA TYR A 430 -14.20 -1.80 -1.15
C TYR A 430 -12.73 -2.12 -0.95
N THR A 431 -12.47 -3.06 -0.02
CA THR A 431 -11.16 -3.71 0.13
C THR A 431 -11.29 -5.21 -0.15
N ILE A 432 -10.20 -5.86 -0.55
CA ILE A 432 -10.17 -7.30 -0.82
C ILE A 432 -9.58 -8.01 0.38
N ASP A 433 -10.36 -8.90 0.98
CA ASP A 433 -9.97 -9.68 2.16
C ASP A 433 -9.53 -11.09 1.74
N LEU A 434 -8.33 -11.46 2.18
CA LEU A 434 -7.71 -12.78 1.90
C LEU A 434 -8.05 -13.84 2.94
N PHE A 435 -8.47 -13.43 4.16
CA PHE A 435 -8.40 -14.24 5.36
C PHE A 435 -9.77 -14.69 5.90
N ASN A 436 -10.86 -14.20 5.34
CA ASN A 436 -12.18 -14.59 5.79
C ASN A 436 -12.89 -15.45 4.75
N TYR A 437 -13.56 -16.47 5.20
CA TYR A 437 -14.38 -17.39 4.42
C TYR A 437 -15.82 -17.39 4.92
N SER A 438 -16.76 -17.36 4.01
CA SER A 438 -18.17 -17.67 4.25
C SER A 438 -18.75 -18.46 3.08
N PRO A 439 -19.44 -19.58 3.36
CA PRO A 439 -20.14 -20.30 2.29
C PRO A 439 -21.37 -19.56 1.76
N ASN A 440 -21.85 -18.54 2.47
CA ASN A 440 -23.12 -17.89 2.23
C ASN A 440 -23.02 -16.53 1.56
N THR A 441 -21.85 -15.87 1.68
CA THR A 441 -21.62 -14.54 1.11
C THR A 441 -20.16 -14.35 0.77
N ASP A 442 -19.90 -13.54 -0.25
CA ASP A 442 -18.54 -13.10 -0.61
C ASP A 442 -18.25 -11.68 -0.11
N PHE A 443 -19.14 -11.10 0.74
CA PHE A 443 -18.97 -9.76 1.29
C PHE A 443 -19.16 -9.76 2.80
N MET A 444 -18.38 -8.90 3.48
CA MET A 444 -18.59 -8.64 4.90
C MET A 444 -18.44 -7.12 5.19
N LYS A 445 -19.07 -6.66 6.25
CA LYS A 445 -18.85 -5.32 6.78
C LYS A 445 -17.45 -5.21 7.36
N PRO A 446 -16.82 -4.02 7.33
CA PRO A 446 -15.58 -3.81 8.04
C PRO A 446 -15.76 -4.12 9.54
N GLU A 447 -14.85 -4.91 10.07
CA GLU A 447 -14.79 -5.24 11.50
C GLU A 447 -13.43 -4.87 12.06
N GLY A 448 -13.39 -4.56 13.37
CA GLY A 448 -12.18 -4.16 14.06
C GLY A 448 -11.84 -2.67 13.90
N ALA A 449 -10.63 -2.30 14.26
CA ALA A 449 -10.22 -0.90 14.34
C ALA A 449 -9.88 -0.28 12.97
N LYS A 450 -9.53 -1.08 11.95
CA LYS A 450 -9.15 -0.58 10.62
C LYS A 450 -10.41 -0.09 9.87
N SER A 451 -10.45 1.18 9.52
CA SER A 451 -11.57 1.83 8.81
C SER A 451 -11.16 2.54 7.53
N GLY A 452 -9.87 2.66 7.27
CA GLY A 452 -9.27 3.20 6.05
C GLY A 452 -8.43 2.18 5.31
N ASP A 453 -8.37 2.31 3.98
CA ASP A 453 -7.52 1.49 3.13
C ASP A 453 -6.99 2.27 1.94
N HIS A 454 -5.94 1.78 1.32
CA HIS A 454 -5.20 2.50 0.31
C HIS A 454 -6.03 2.85 -0.93
N LEU A 455 -5.58 3.88 -1.64
CA LEU A 455 -6.00 4.24 -3.00
C LEU A 455 -4.78 4.26 -3.91
N ARG A 456 -5.01 3.92 -5.18
CA ARG A 456 -3.95 3.89 -6.19
C ARG A 456 -3.30 5.24 -6.46
N HIS A 457 -3.94 6.36 -6.13
CA HIS A 457 -3.41 7.70 -6.40
C HIS A 457 -3.06 8.42 -5.10
N GLY A 458 -1.75 8.68 -4.93
CA GLY A 458 -1.21 9.67 -4.02
C GLY A 458 -1.14 11.03 -4.69
N ILE A 459 -0.22 11.89 -4.25
CA ILE A 459 -0.01 13.23 -4.83
C ILE A 459 1.41 13.44 -5.29
N PHE A 460 1.56 14.27 -6.33
CA PHE A 460 2.77 14.96 -6.68
C PHE A 460 2.50 16.47 -6.69
N GLY A 461 3.36 17.23 -6.02
CA GLY A 461 3.26 18.67 -6.00
C GLY A 461 4.63 19.34 -6.04
N PHE A 462 4.65 20.59 -6.49
CA PHE A 462 5.85 21.42 -6.44
C PHE A 462 5.49 22.89 -6.29
N TYR A 463 6.40 23.64 -5.67
CA TYR A 463 6.31 25.07 -5.45
C TYR A 463 7.71 25.71 -5.59
N PRO A 464 7.85 26.88 -6.25
CA PRO A 464 6.83 27.59 -7.01
C PRO A 464 6.44 26.87 -8.31
N LYS A 465 5.37 27.30 -8.95
CA LYS A 465 4.96 26.79 -10.26
C LYS A 465 6.05 27.03 -11.29
N ALA A 466 6.47 25.97 -11.98
CA ALA A 466 7.54 26.02 -12.96
C ALA A 466 7.18 25.23 -14.21
N ALA A 467 7.49 25.79 -15.38
CA ALA A 467 7.25 25.10 -16.64
C ALA A 467 8.17 23.86 -16.79
N GLY A 468 7.62 22.78 -17.31
CA GLY A 468 8.37 21.56 -17.60
C GLY A 468 8.63 20.63 -16.40
N ILE A 469 8.10 20.96 -15.22
CA ILE A 469 8.09 20.06 -14.07
C ILE A 469 6.74 19.33 -14.01
N GLY A 470 6.82 18.00 -13.82
CA GLY A 470 5.66 17.13 -13.86
C GLY A 470 5.25 16.72 -15.28
N LYS A 471 4.35 15.76 -15.35
CA LYS A 471 3.77 15.19 -16.56
C LYS A 471 2.25 15.15 -16.41
N PRO A 472 1.45 15.13 -17.50
CA PRO A 472 0.00 15.00 -17.40
C PRO A 472 -0.48 13.77 -16.62
N LYS A 473 0.32 12.70 -16.64
CA LYS A 473 0.11 11.48 -15.84
C LYS A 473 1.40 11.19 -15.07
N MET A 474 1.45 11.66 -13.83
CA MET A 474 2.58 11.39 -12.94
C MET A 474 2.48 9.99 -12.35
N ARG A 475 3.62 9.34 -12.20
CA ARG A 475 3.77 8.04 -11.55
C ARG A 475 4.91 8.12 -10.53
N VAL A 476 4.85 7.29 -9.50
CA VAL A 476 5.86 7.27 -8.43
C VAL A 476 7.29 7.14 -8.96
N TYR A 477 7.54 6.36 -9.97
CA TYR A 477 8.87 6.18 -10.58
C TYR A 477 9.33 7.31 -11.52
N ASP A 478 8.53 8.37 -11.69
CA ASP A 478 8.94 9.57 -12.42
C ASP A 478 9.71 10.57 -11.52
N VAL A 479 9.52 10.49 -10.18
CA VAL A 479 9.99 11.48 -9.21
C VAL A 479 11.52 11.61 -9.20
N ALA A 480 12.26 10.50 -9.09
CA ALA A 480 13.73 10.53 -9.08
C ALA A 480 14.30 11.25 -10.29
N SER A 481 13.77 11.01 -11.50
CA SER A 481 14.25 11.64 -12.73
C SER A 481 14.01 13.15 -12.76
N ILE A 482 12.92 13.62 -12.15
CA ILE A 482 12.60 15.04 -12.02
C ILE A 482 13.63 15.73 -11.11
N ILE A 483 13.96 15.12 -9.97
CA ILE A 483 14.92 15.66 -9.01
C ILE A 483 16.33 15.70 -9.61
N LEU A 484 16.78 14.60 -10.21
CA LEU A 484 18.09 14.55 -10.87
C LEU A 484 18.21 15.60 -11.98
N LYS A 485 17.17 15.76 -12.81
CA LYS A 485 17.12 16.79 -13.85
C LYS A 485 17.19 18.21 -13.27
N TYR A 486 16.53 18.46 -12.12
CA TYR A 486 16.59 19.76 -11.44
C TYR A 486 18.02 20.13 -11.06
N PHE A 487 18.80 19.17 -10.56
CA PHE A 487 20.20 19.37 -10.20
C PHE A 487 21.17 19.23 -11.38
N LYS A 488 20.70 18.90 -12.59
CA LYS A 488 21.51 18.60 -13.78
C LYS A 488 22.50 17.45 -13.53
N VAL A 489 22.06 16.43 -12.78
CA VAL A 489 22.83 15.23 -12.50
C VAL A 489 22.31 14.10 -13.40
N ASP A 490 23.21 13.46 -14.13
CA ASP A 490 22.89 12.30 -14.93
C ASP A 490 22.66 11.08 -14.01
N SER A 491 21.58 10.36 -14.22
CA SER A 491 21.39 9.10 -13.51
C SER A 491 22.35 8.06 -14.06
N ASP A 492 23.10 7.40 -13.19
CA ASP A 492 23.99 6.28 -13.54
C ASP A 492 23.21 5.00 -13.90
N LYS A 493 22.01 5.16 -14.48
CA LYS A 493 21.10 4.05 -14.87
C LYS A 493 21.74 3.04 -15.81
N GLY A 494 22.76 3.45 -16.57
CA GLY A 494 23.52 2.58 -17.50
C GLY A 494 24.44 1.59 -16.79
N LYS A 495 25.01 1.94 -15.64
CA LYS A 495 25.90 1.07 -14.87
C LYS A 495 25.17 0.16 -13.87
N ARG A 496 23.91 0.46 -13.54
CA ARG A 496 23.07 -0.30 -12.60
C ARG A 496 22.58 -1.66 -13.14
N ARG A 497 22.80 -1.95 -14.44
CA ARG A 497 22.41 -3.21 -15.10
C ARG A 497 23.55 -4.22 -15.29
N SER A 498 24.77 -3.88 -14.88
CA SER A 498 25.98 -4.67 -15.20
C SER A 498 26.78 -5.15 -13.98
N THR A 499 26.25 -5.08 -12.78
CA THR A 499 26.77 -5.77 -11.59
C THR A 499 25.61 -6.54 -10.94
#